data_51f7167b8790879ad793ca20441dce92
#
_entry.id   51f7167b8790879ad793ca20441dce92
#
_cell.length_a   1.000
_cell.length_b   1.000
_cell.length_c   1.000
_cell.angle_alpha   90.00
_cell.angle_beta   90.00
_cell.angle_gamma   90.00
#
_symmetry.space_group_name_H-M   'P 1'
#
loop_
_entity.id
_entity.type
_entity.pdbx_description
1 polymer ?
#
loop_
_entity_poly.entity_id
_entity_poly.type
_entity_poly.pdbx_seq_one_letter_code
_entity_poly.pdbx_strand_id
1 'polypeptide(L)'
;MNGNVLFEIKDLQKKFGSLTVFDGLSETICKGDVVVIIGPSGGGKSTFIRCLNLLEQPTAGKIYFEGEDITAKGFDVNRHRQKVGMVFQQFNLFNNLTVLENITISLTKVKKQSEEESKEKALKLLKRVGLEDKANAYPFQLSGGQKQRIAIVRALAMEPDVLLFDEPTSALDPEMV
;
A
#
# COMPACT_ATOMS: atom_id res chain seq x y z
N MET A 1 -10.99 6.63 -26.03
CA MET A 1 -10.11 5.55 -25.51
C MET A 1 -10.67 5.15 -24.15
N ASN A 2 -11.48 4.08 -24.09
CA ASN A 2 -11.97 3.58 -22.80
C ASN A 2 -10.86 2.75 -22.16
N GLY A 3 -9.87 3.42 -21.58
CA GLY A 3 -8.94 2.77 -20.68
C GLY A 3 -9.75 2.14 -19.55
N ASN A 4 -9.34 0.93 -19.13
CA ASN A 4 -10.02 0.22 -18.03
C ASN A 4 -9.79 1.04 -16.75
N VAL A 5 -10.73 1.89 -16.38
CA VAL A 5 -10.64 2.80 -15.22
C VAL A 5 -10.48 1.98 -13.95
N LEU A 6 -9.42 2.27 -13.20
CA LEU A 6 -9.12 1.60 -11.93
C LEU A 6 -9.66 2.41 -10.75
N PHE A 7 -9.31 3.71 -10.68
CA PHE A 7 -9.90 4.64 -9.73
C PHE A 7 -10.60 5.78 -10.47
N GLU A 8 -11.78 6.16 -10.01
CA GLU A 8 -12.47 7.40 -10.36
C GLU A 8 -12.76 8.17 -9.07
N ILE A 9 -12.16 9.34 -8.92
CA ILE A 9 -12.28 10.22 -7.77
C ILE A 9 -13.13 11.42 -8.18
N LYS A 10 -14.19 11.74 -7.41
CA LYS A 10 -15.14 12.81 -7.70
C LYS A 10 -15.27 13.75 -6.51
N ASP A 11 -14.89 15.00 -6.72
CA ASP A 11 -15.07 16.13 -5.78
C ASP A 11 -14.62 15.77 -4.35
N LEU A 12 -13.50 15.03 -4.25
CA LEU A 12 -13.01 14.52 -2.98
C LEU A 12 -12.57 15.66 -2.06
N GLN A 13 -13.08 15.64 -0.83
CA GLN A 13 -12.73 16.60 0.21
C GLN A 13 -12.23 15.87 1.45
N LYS A 14 -11.18 16.43 2.07
CA LYS A 14 -10.72 15.97 3.39
C LYS A 14 -10.45 17.15 4.30
N LYS A 15 -11.05 17.08 5.50
CA LYS A 15 -10.86 18.04 6.59
C LYS A 15 -10.50 17.30 7.88
N PHE A 16 -9.67 17.91 8.71
CA PHE A 16 -9.42 17.53 10.09
C PHE A 16 -9.82 18.70 10.98
N GLY A 17 -10.99 18.62 11.60
CA GLY A 17 -11.58 19.75 12.32
C GLY A 17 -11.77 20.96 11.38
N SER A 18 -11.11 22.08 11.68
CA SER A 18 -11.16 23.29 10.86
C SER A 18 -10.14 23.30 9.72
N LEU A 19 -9.16 22.39 9.73
CA LEU A 19 -8.12 22.34 8.70
C LEU A 19 -8.63 21.62 7.45
N THR A 20 -8.70 22.31 6.33
CA THR A 20 -8.95 21.70 5.01
C THR A 20 -7.63 21.25 4.41
N VAL A 21 -7.50 19.94 4.11
CA VAL A 21 -6.30 19.34 3.49
C VAL A 21 -6.39 19.44 1.97
N PHE A 22 -7.53 19.05 1.41
CA PHE A 22 -7.89 19.26 0.00
C PHE A 22 -9.41 19.37 -0.14
N ASP A 23 -9.85 20.05 -1.22
CA ASP A 23 -11.25 20.36 -1.47
C ASP A 23 -11.53 20.30 -2.97
N GLY A 24 -12.47 19.45 -3.38
CA GLY A 24 -12.88 19.30 -4.77
C GLY A 24 -11.88 18.57 -5.68
N LEU A 25 -11.05 17.67 -5.13
CA LEU A 25 -10.11 16.92 -5.93
C LEU A 25 -10.84 15.86 -6.76
N SER A 26 -10.67 15.92 -8.09
CA SER A 26 -11.23 14.94 -9.02
C SER A 26 -10.12 14.43 -9.93
N GLU A 27 -10.06 13.10 -10.13
CA GLU A 27 -9.03 12.45 -10.94
C GLU A 27 -9.51 11.07 -11.41
N THR A 28 -8.95 10.60 -12.53
CA THR A 28 -9.20 9.27 -13.08
C THR A 28 -7.87 8.57 -13.31
N ILE A 29 -7.72 7.37 -12.74
CA ILE A 29 -6.53 6.53 -12.87
C ILE A 29 -6.92 5.23 -13.57
N CYS A 30 -6.21 4.87 -14.62
CA CYS A 30 -6.45 3.67 -15.41
C CYS A 30 -5.51 2.53 -15.01
N LYS A 31 -5.88 1.29 -15.34
CA LYS A 31 -5.00 0.12 -15.17
C LYS A 31 -3.73 0.30 -16.00
N GLY A 32 -2.58 0.11 -15.35
CA GLY A 32 -1.25 0.27 -15.95
C GLY A 32 -0.65 1.66 -15.83
N ASP A 33 -1.39 2.63 -15.30
CA ASP A 33 -0.83 3.96 -15.06
C ASP A 33 0.21 3.94 -13.94
N VAL A 34 1.23 4.78 -14.09
CA VAL A 34 2.17 5.15 -13.04
C VAL A 34 1.92 6.63 -12.69
N VAL A 35 1.31 6.85 -11.53
CA VAL A 35 0.90 8.18 -11.07
C VAL A 35 1.85 8.66 -9.98
N VAL A 36 2.39 9.88 -10.15
CA VAL A 36 3.26 10.54 -9.17
C VAL A 36 2.54 11.76 -8.60
N ILE A 37 2.42 11.81 -7.26
CA ILE A 37 1.81 12.93 -6.55
C ILE A 37 2.92 13.84 -6.03
N ILE A 38 2.96 15.08 -6.54
CA ILE A 38 3.97 16.07 -6.19
C ILE A 38 3.32 17.20 -5.39
N GLY A 39 4.08 17.78 -4.47
CA GLY A 39 3.64 18.92 -3.68
C GLY A 39 4.49 19.11 -2.42
N PRO A 40 4.31 20.22 -1.69
CA PRO A 40 5.09 20.53 -0.48
C PRO A 40 4.84 19.48 0.62
N SER A 41 5.77 19.42 1.59
CA SER A 41 5.54 18.65 2.81
C SER A 41 4.30 19.18 3.53
N GLY A 42 3.48 18.27 4.07
CA GLY A 42 2.20 18.65 4.67
C GLY A 42 1.06 18.98 3.69
N GLY A 43 1.31 18.95 2.36
CA GLY A 43 0.31 19.27 1.32
C GLY A 43 -0.76 18.19 1.08
N GLY A 44 -0.94 17.23 1.98
CA GLY A 44 -2.03 16.24 1.90
C GLY A 44 -1.76 15.02 1.03
N LYS A 45 -0.55 14.85 0.46
CA LYS A 45 -0.20 13.70 -0.40
C LYS A 45 -0.48 12.36 0.27
N SER A 46 0.09 12.15 1.46
CA SER A 46 -0.15 10.92 2.26
C SER A 46 -1.62 10.74 2.62
N THR A 47 -2.31 11.84 2.95
CA THR A 47 -3.74 11.81 3.27
C THR A 47 -4.56 11.34 2.08
N PHE A 48 -4.24 11.83 0.88
CA PHE A 48 -4.91 11.39 -0.35
C PHE A 48 -4.69 9.90 -0.64
N ILE A 49 -3.43 9.44 -0.59
CA ILE A 49 -3.09 8.01 -0.76
C ILE A 49 -3.84 7.15 0.27
N ARG A 50 -3.93 7.60 1.52
CA ARG A 50 -4.67 6.90 2.58
C ARG A 50 -6.17 6.91 2.38
N CYS A 51 -6.73 7.91 1.70
CA CYS A 51 -8.13 7.87 1.28
C CYS A 51 -8.40 6.80 0.21
N LEU A 52 -7.47 6.59 -0.73
CA LEU A 52 -7.60 5.53 -1.74
C LEU A 52 -7.62 4.11 -1.15
N ASN A 53 -6.96 3.90 0.00
CA ASN A 53 -6.96 2.63 0.74
C ASN A 53 -7.94 2.63 1.94
N LEU A 54 -8.77 3.68 2.08
CA LEU A 54 -9.72 3.86 3.19
C LEU A 54 -9.08 3.75 4.59
N LEU A 55 -7.79 4.05 4.72
CA LEU A 55 -7.14 4.28 6.00
C LEU A 55 -7.57 5.62 6.59
N GLU A 56 -7.88 6.58 5.70
CA GLU A 56 -8.54 7.84 6.02
C GLU A 56 -9.88 7.89 5.30
N GLN A 57 -10.95 8.23 6.02
CA GLN A 57 -12.24 8.46 5.39
C GLN A 57 -12.28 9.88 4.81
N PRO A 58 -12.69 10.08 3.55
CA PRO A 58 -12.95 11.41 3.02
C PRO A 58 -14.09 12.09 3.79
N THR A 59 -14.05 13.43 3.85
CA THR A 59 -15.12 14.21 4.50
C THR A 59 -16.33 14.37 3.58
N ALA A 60 -16.06 14.50 2.28
CA ALA A 60 -17.09 14.56 1.21
C ALA A 60 -16.47 14.07 -0.11
N GLY A 61 -17.31 13.97 -1.14
CA GLY A 61 -16.94 13.41 -2.44
C GLY A 61 -17.01 11.88 -2.45
N LYS A 62 -16.59 11.29 -3.56
CA LYS A 62 -16.68 9.85 -3.78
C LYS A 62 -15.40 9.30 -4.40
N ILE A 63 -15.10 8.06 -4.08
CA ILE A 63 -14.05 7.28 -4.70
C ILE A 63 -14.67 5.98 -5.22
N TYR A 64 -14.48 5.72 -6.51
CA TYR A 64 -14.86 4.46 -7.13
C TYR A 64 -13.59 3.67 -7.43
N PHE A 65 -13.59 2.39 -7.09
CA PHE A 65 -12.54 1.44 -7.46
C PHE A 65 -13.17 0.34 -8.31
N GLU A 66 -12.69 0.18 -9.55
CA GLU A 66 -13.27 -0.75 -10.55
C GLU A 66 -14.80 -0.55 -10.73
N GLY A 67 -15.27 0.70 -10.63
CA GLY A 67 -16.68 1.09 -10.76
C GLY A 67 -17.51 0.93 -9.49
N GLU A 68 -16.99 0.38 -8.40
CA GLU A 68 -17.67 0.23 -7.10
C GLU A 68 -17.38 1.42 -6.19
N ASP A 69 -18.42 2.06 -5.61
CA ASP A 69 -18.27 3.18 -4.67
C ASP A 69 -17.71 2.68 -3.34
N ILE A 70 -16.40 2.86 -3.13
CA ILE A 70 -15.70 2.40 -1.91
C ILE A 70 -15.99 3.29 -0.69
N THR A 71 -16.57 4.48 -0.90
CA THR A 71 -16.96 5.41 0.18
C THR A 71 -18.37 5.16 0.69
N ALA A 72 -19.10 4.23 0.08
CA ALA A 72 -20.46 3.89 0.46
C ALA A 72 -20.54 3.26 1.86
N LYS A 73 -21.61 3.56 2.59
CA LYS A 73 -21.85 2.96 3.91
C LYS A 73 -22.01 1.44 3.79
N GLY A 74 -21.23 0.70 4.60
CA GLY A 74 -21.26 -0.76 4.62
C GLY A 74 -20.35 -1.43 3.58
N PHE A 75 -19.53 -0.67 2.87
CA PHE A 75 -18.54 -1.21 1.95
C PHE A 75 -17.52 -2.13 2.66
N ASP A 76 -17.17 -3.24 2.03
CA ASP A 76 -16.18 -4.20 2.57
C ASP A 76 -14.73 -3.68 2.38
N VAL A 77 -14.27 -2.93 3.35
CA VAL A 77 -12.91 -2.37 3.39
C VAL A 77 -11.82 -3.46 3.36
N ASN A 78 -12.09 -4.61 3.97
CA ASN A 78 -11.10 -5.69 4.03
C ASN A 78 -10.89 -6.33 2.66
N ARG A 79 -11.97 -6.54 1.89
CA ARG A 79 -11.90 -7.00 0.51
C ARG A 79 -11.16 -5.99 -0.37
N HIS A 80 -11.42 -4.70 -0.22
CA HIS A 80 -10.74 -3.65 -0.94
C HIS A 80 -9.23 -3.66 -0.68
N ARG A 81 -8.81 -3.72 0.58
CA ARG A 81 -7.39 -3.73 0.98
C ARG A 81 -6.61 -4.98 0.54
N GLN A 82 -7.28 -6.05 0.13
CA GLN A 82 -6.61 -7.19 -0.50
C GLN A 82 -6.19 -6.87 -1.94
N LYS A 83 -6.94 -5.98 -2.62
CA LYS A 83 -6.68 -5.54 -4.00
C LYS A 83 -5.76 -4.32 -4.06
N VAL A 84 -5.73 -3.50 -3.01
CA VAL A 84 -4.96 -2.25 -2.93
C VAL A 84 -3.85 -2.40 -1.91
N GLY A 85 -2.67 -2.77 -2.39
CA GLY A 85 -1.47 -2.87 -1.56
C GLY A 85 -0.95 -1.48 -1.17
N MET A 86 -0.32 -1.38 0.01
CA MET A 86 0.27 -0.12 0.48
C MET A 86 1.63 -0.36 1.11
N VAL A 87 2.59 0.48 0.69
CA VAL A 87 3.93 0.58 1.28
C VAL A 87 4.03 1.91 2.00
N PHE A 88 4.28 1.86 3.30
CA PHE A 88 4.32 3.04 4.17
C PHE A 88 5.73 3.62 4.26
N GLN A 89 5.81 4.90 4.61
CA GLN A 89 7.04 5.60 4.95
C GLN A 89 7.81 4.88 6.08
N GLN A 90 7.13 4.49 7.15
CA GLN A 90 7.65 3.57 8.17
C GLN A 90 7.29 2.16 7.73
N PHE A 91 8.26 1.31 7.52
CA PHE A 91 8.13 -0.03 6.91
C PHE A 91 7.01 -0.90 7.51
N ASN A 92 6.60 -0.61 8.75
CA ASN A 92 5.51 -1.27 9.49
C ASN A 92 5.64 -2.81 9.49
N LEU A 93 6.86 -3.32 9.62
CA LEU A 93 7.11 -4.73 9.80
C LEU A 93 6.76 -5.13 11.24
N PHE A 94 6.20 -6.33 11.42
CA PHE A 94 5.94 -6.90 12.72
C PHE A 94 7.26 -7.31 13.36
N ASN A 95 7.70 -6.60 14.41
CA ASN A 95 9.00 -6.79 15.04
C ASN A 95 9.17 -8.15 15.72
N ASN A 96 8.08 -8.79 16.11
CA ASN A 96 8.02 -10.11 16.74
C ASN A 96 7.92 -11.28 15.75
N LEU A 97 7.92 -10.99 14.45
CA LEU A 97 7.88 -11.96 13.37
C LEU A 97 9.18 -11.89 12.55
N THR A 98 9.63 -13.02 12.05
CA THR A 98 10.73 -13.11 11.07
C THR A 98 10.31 -12.42 9.75
N VAL A 99 11.28 -12.21 8.87
CA VAL A 99 11.03 -11.71 7.51
C VAL A 99 10.05 -12.61 6.76
N LEU A 100 10.27 -13.92 6.82
CA LEU A 100 9.41 -14.90 6.16
C LEU A 100 7.97 -14.82 6.70
N GLU A 101 7.81 -14.80 8.02
CA GLU A 101 6.51 -14.69 8.68
C GLU A 101 5.81 -13.37 8.36
N ASN A 102 6.55 -12.25 8.30
CA ASN A 102 6.01 -10.95 7.89
C ASN A 102 5.38 -10.99 6.49
N ILE A 103 5.93 -11.78 5.57
CA ILE A 103 5.41 -11.93 4.21
C ILE A 103 4.25 -12.93 4.18
N THR A 104 4.39 -14.07 4.87
CA THR A 104 3.44 -15.18 4.75
C THR A 104 2.15 -14.97 5.56
N ILE A 105 2.18 -14.15 6.63
CA ILE A 105 1.03 -13.97 7.52
C ILE A 105 -0.25 -13.54 6.79
N SER A 106 -0.15 -12.63 5.83
CA SER A 106 -1.32 -12.19 5.04
C SER A 106 -1.79 -13.27 4.07
N LEU A 107 -0.89 -14.05 3.50
CA LEU A 107 -1.22 -15.17 2.60
C LEU A 107 -2.00 -16.25 3.33
N THR A 108 -1.52 -16.66 4.51
CA THR A 108 -2.17 -17.71 5.31
C THR A 108 -3.44 -17.23 5.99
N LYS A 109 -3.44 -16.03 6.62
CA LYS A 109 -4.58 -15.56 7.43
C LYS A 109 -5.68 -14.93 6.58
N VAL A 110 -5.35 -14.23 5.50
CA VAL A 110 -6.31 -13.49 4.67
C VAL A 110 -6.66 -14.28 3.40
N LYS A 111 -5.65 -14.68 2.61
CA LYS A 111 -5.88 -15.47 1.38
C LYS A 111 -6.18 -16.95 1.63
N LYS A 112 -5.99 -17.44 2.85
CA LYS A 112 -6.21 -18.86 3.24
C LYS A 112 -5.35 -19.85 2.43
N GLN A 113 -4.20 -19.41 1.94
CA GLN A 113 -3.22 -20.28 1.28
C GLN A 113 -2.58 -21.22 2.30
N SER A 114 -2.08 -22.37 1.85
CA SER A 114 -1.33 -23.29 2.70
C SER A 114 -0.01 -22.65 3.17
N GLU A 115 0.57 -23.17 4.24
CA GLU A 115 1.86 -22.68 4.75
C GLU A 115 2.97 -22.95 3.74
N GLU A 116 2.95 -24.10 3.08
CA GLU A 116 3.93 -24.50 2.07
C GLU A 116 3.90 -23.55 0.86
N GLU A 117 2.72 -23.32 0.28
CA GLU A 117 2.57 -22.40 -0.86
C GLU A 117 2.97 -20.98 -0.50
N SER A 118 2.57 -20.51 0.69
CA SER A 118 2.91 -19.17 1.18
C SER A 118 4.41 -19.00 1.37
N LYS A 119 5.09 -20.02 1.92
CA LYS A 119 6.54 -20.04 2.12
C LYS A 119 7.29 -20.07 0.79
N GLU A 120 6.88 -20.92 -0.15
CA GLU A 120 7.51 -20.99 -1.47
C GLU A 120 7.40 -19.65 -2.20
N LYS A 121 6.21 -19.03 -2.19
CA LYS A 121 5.96 -17.71 -2.80
C LYS A 121 6.83 -16.63 -2.15
N ALA A 122 6.89 -16.60 -0.83
CA ALA A 122 7.69 -15.62 -0.09
C ALA A 122 9.19 -15.76 -0.40
N LEU A 123 9.74 -16.97 -0.42
CA LEU A 123 11.14 -17.22 -0.76
C LEU A 123 11.47 -16.82 -2.20
N LYS A 124 10.58 -17.09 -3.16
CA LYS A 124 10.74 -16.63 -4.56
C LYS A 124 10.81 -15.10 -4.65
N LEU A 125 9.97 -14.40 -3.90
CA LEU A 125 9.97 -12.93 -3.88
C LEU A 125 11.21 -12.38 -3.17
N LEU A 126 11.63 -12.96 -2.05
CA LEU A 126 12.86 -12.59 -1.34
C LEU A 126 14.10 -12.76 -2.21
N LYS A 127 14.17 -13.83 -2.98
CA LYS A 127 15.26 -14.07 -3.94
C LYS A 127 15.35 -12.97 -5.01
N ARG A 128 14.19 -12.50 -5.52
CA ARG A 128 14.14 -11.40 -6.51
C ARG A 128 14.71 -10.08 -6.00
N VAL A 129 14.66 -9.85 -4.69
CA VAL A 129 15.20 -8.62 -4.05
C VAL A 129 16.55 -8.86 -3.35
N GLY A 130 17.16 -10.05 -3.52
CA GLY A 130 18.46 -10.40 -2.98
C GLY A 130 18.48 -10.51 -1.45
N LEU A 131 17.40 -11.01 -0.84
CA LEU A 131 17.24 -11.12 0.62
C LEU A 131 16.79 -12.52 1.08
N GLU A 132 17.06 -13.55 0.27
CA GLU A 132 16.69 -14.93 0.60
C GLU A 132 17.41 -15.42 1.89
N ASP A 133 18.67 -15.02 2.10
CA ASP A 133 19.46 -15.31 3.30
C ASP A 133 18.91 -14.65 4.58
N LYS A 134 18.04 -13.67 4.46
CA LYS A 134 17.39 -12.94 5.57
C LYS A 134 16.03 -13.51 5.96
N ALA A 135 15.57 -14.59 5.35
CA ALA A 135 14.21 -15.14 5.58
C ALA A 135 13.91 -15.36 7.08
N ASN A 136 14.88 -15.84 7.84
CA ASN A 136 14.76 -16.12 9.28
C ASN A 136 15.20 -14.96 10.19
N ALA A 137 15.65 -13.84 9.63
CA ALA A 137 16.04 -12.66 10.40
C ALA A 137 14.82 -11.91 10.93
N TYR A 138 14.99 -11.20 12.03
CA TYR A 138 13.98 -10.28 12.57
C TYR A 138 14.19 -8.84 12.06
N PRO A 139 13.15 -8.00 12.00
CA PRO A 139 13.26 -6.64 11.49
C PRO A 139 14.36 -5.79 12.13
N PHE A 140 14.64 -5.94 13.43
CA PHE A 140 15.70 -5.19 14.12
C PHE A 140 17.12 -5.53 13.66
N GLN A 141 17.32 -6.65 12.97
CA GLN A 141 18.61 -7.12 12.44
C GLN A 141 18.89 -6.59 11.02
N LEU A 142 17.99 -5.76 10.45
CA LEU A 142 18.01 -5.36 9.05
C LEU A 142 18.32 -3.87 8.91
N SER A 143 19.02 -3.50 7.83
CA SER A 143 19.18 -2.10 7.43
C SER A 143 17.84 -1.48 6.96
N GLY A 144 17.77 -0.15 6.89
CA GLY A 144 16.59 0.57 6.37
C GLY A 144 16.18 0.10 4.98
N GLY A 145 17.14 0.01 4.04
CA GLY A 145 16.86 -0.45 2.69
C GLY A 145 16.44 -1.92 2.60
N GLN A 146 16.94 -2.78 3.51
CA GLN A 146 16.45 -4.15 3.59
C GLN A 146 15.01 -4.21 4.08
N LYS A 147 14.66 -3.44 5.14
CA LYS A 147 13.28 -3.31 5.63
C LYS A 147 12.32 -2.81 4.56
N GLN A 148 12.76 -1.82 3.78
CA GLN A 148 11.96 -1.27 2.66
C GLN A 148 11.69 -2.33 1.60
N ARG A 149 12.70 -3.04 1.14
CA ARG A 149 12.52 -4.13 0.16
C ARG A 149 11.58 -5.22 0.68
N ILE A 150 11.67 -5.57 1.96
CA ILE A 150 10.77 -6.54 2.58
C ILE A 150 9.34 -6.01 2.67
N ALA A 151 9.13 -4.73 3.00
CA ALA A 151 7.80 -4.11 3.01
C ALA A 151 7.16 -4.13 1.62
N ILE A 152 7.94 -3.87 0.57
CA ILE A 152 7.49 -3.98 -0.83
C ILE A 152 7.14 -5.44 -1.15
N VAL A 153 8.01 -6.39 -0.83
CA VAL A 153 7.78 -7.83 -1.05
C VAL A 153 6.51 -8.31 -0.34
N ARG A 154 6.29 -7.88 0.91
CA ARG A 154 5.07 -8.20 1.66
C ARG A 154 3.81 -7.70 0.96
N ALA A 155 3.84 -6.46 0.44
CA ALA A 155 2.71 -5.92 -0.30
C ALA A 155 2.48 -6.67 -1.63
N LEU A 156 3.55 -6.94 -2.39
CA LEU A 156 3.49 -7.68 -3.66
C LEU A 156 3.05 -9.15 -3.49
N ALA A 157 3.35 -9.77 -2.34
CA ALA A 157 2.94 -11.15 -2.09
C ALA A 157 1.42 -11.34 -2.15
N MET A 158 0.66 -10.31 -1.83
CA MET A 158 -0.80 -10.30 -1.94
C MET A 158 -1.30 -10.18 -3.38
N GLU A 159 -0.42 -9.94 -4.37
CA GLU A 159 -0.78 -9.73 -5.79
C GLU A 159 -1.89 -8.69 -5.94
N PRO A 160 -1.66 -7.47 -5.46
CA PRO A 160 -2.67 -6.42 -5.52
C PRO A 160 -2.86 -5.90 -6.96
N ASP A 161 -4.05 -5.40 -7.28
CA ASP A 161 -4.35 -4.74 -8.55
C ASP A 161 -3.67 -3.36 -8.65
N VAL A 162 -3.38 -2.74 -7.50
CA VAL A 162 -2.66 -1.46 -7.39
C VAL A 162 -1.72 -1.45 -6.19
N LEU A 163 -0.60 -0.75 -6.32
CA LEU A 163 0.34 -0.54 -5.23
C LEU A 163 0.48 0.96 -4.94
N LEU A 164 0.18 1.35 -3.72
CA LEU A 164 0.29 2.72 -3.22
C LEU A 164 1.60 2.86 -2.43
N PHE A 165 2.36 3.92 -2.71
CA PHE A 165 3.59 4.24 -2.00
C PHE A 165 3.45 5.58 -1.28
N ASP A 166 3.57 5.57 0.05
CA ASP A 166 3.53 6.76 0.90
C ASP A 166 4.97 7.11 1.30
N GLU A 167 5.61 8.01 0.55
CA GLU A 167 7.00 8.48 0.75
C GLU A 167 8.02 7.34 0.98
N PRO A 168 8.13 6.36 0.05
CA PRO A 168 8.87 5.12 0.29
C PRO A 168 10.38 5.30 0.50
N THR A 169 10.95 6.44 0.09
CA THR A 169 12.40 6.70 0.18
C THR A 169 12.80 7.61 1.33
N SER A 170 11.84 8.27 2.00
CA SER A 170 12.12 9.27 3.04
C SER A 170 12.77 8.69 4.31
N ALA A 171 12.67 7.38 4.53
CA ALA A 171 13.29 6.67 5.64
C ALA A 171 14.60 5.96 5.24
N LEU A 172 15.12 6.21 4.04
CA LEU A 172 16.38 5.67 3.55
C LEU A 172 17.49 6.72 3.63
N ASP A 173 18.73 6.27 3.81
CA ASP A 173 19.89 7.14 3.67
C ASP A 173 19.99 7.66 2.23
N PRO A 174 20.45 8.92 2.01
CA PRO A 174 20.53 9.54 0.69
C PRO A 174 21.33 8.73 -0.35
N GLU A 175 22.28 7.90 0.11
CA GLU A 175 23.10 7.04 -0.76
C GLU A 175 22.35 5.77 -1.22
N MET A 176 21.13 5.54 -0.72
CA MET A 176 20.33 4.34 -0.99
C MET A 176 19.05 4.62 -1.80
N VAL A 177 18.87 5.87 -2.26
CA VAL A 177 17.69 6.31 -3.04
C VAL A 177 17.94 6.20 -4.54
#